data_38845966f50536341a72848cb91e12a9
#
_entry.id   38845966f50536341a72848cb91e12a9
#
_cell.length_a   1.000
_cell.length_b   1.000
_cell.length_c   1.000
_cell.angle_alpha   90.00
_cell.angle_beta   90.00
_cell.angle_gamma   90.00
#
_symmetry.space_group_name_H-M   'P 1'
#
loop_
_entity.id
_entity.type
_entity.pdbx_description
1 polymer ?
#
loop_
_entity_poly.entity_id
_entity_poly.type
_entity_poly.pdbx_seq_one_letter_code
_entity_poly.pdbx_strand_id
1 'polypeptide(L)'
;MRRLLPVVLAMLSLGIGACGGDDDSAPSKQEFAKDAEKICQDTEKEFEKIGQGATSPDELADAIDKMIASAQDAANDLTDLDRPDGAAGDTATKFAEGFKQELNDKMVPALEKLKKAVADKDAQAAQEAANDLQKLESSDSDKFARELGANACVGSA
;
A
#
# COMPACT_ATOMS: atom_id res chain seq x y z
N MET A 1 31.02 39.20 -41.11
CA MET A 1 32.19 38.58 -40.44
C MET A 1 31.66 37.50 -39.53
N ARG A 2 31.89 36.25 -39.93
CA ARG A 2 31.49 35.03 -39.23
C ARG A 2 32.44 34.80 -38.08
N ARG A 3 31.93 34.55 -36.89
CA ARG A 3 32.69 33.86 -35.81
C ARG A 3 31.90 32.68 -35.31
N LEU A 4 32.32 31.51 -35.77
CA LEU A 4 31.96 30.21 -35.31
C LEU A 4 32.64 29.97 -33.96
N LEU A 5 31.86 29.63 -32.91
CA LEU A 5 32.37 29.10 -31.64
C LEU A 5 32.07 27.62 -31.60
N PRO A 6 33.03 26.73 -31.29
CA PRO A 6 32.82 25.33 -31.18
C PRO A 6 32.17 24.98 -29.83
N VAL A 7 31.05 24.27 -29.90
CA VAL A 7 30.41 23.62 -28.76
C VAL A 7 31.22 22.38 -28.39
N VAL A 8 31.88 22.42 -27.24
CA VAL A 8 32.55 21.29 -26.66
C VAL A 8 31.49 20.44 -25.96
N LEU A 9 31.13 19.32 -26.58
CA LEU A 9 30.21 18.31 -26.02
C LEU A 9 31.02 17.44 -25.06
N ALA A 10 30.96 17.76 -23.76
CA ALA A 10 31.48 16.89 -22.71
C ALA A 10 30.50 15.73 -22.47
N MET A 11 30.79 14.57 -23.06
CA MET A 11 30.13 13.32 -22.71
C MET A 11 30.59 12.87 -21.32
N LEU A 12 29.75 13.11 -20.30
CA LEU A 12 29.84 12.37 -19.04
C LEU A 12 29.27 10.98 -19.28
N SER A 13 30.15 10.03 -19.46
CA SER A 13 29.83 8.59 -19.38
C SER A 13 29.58 8.25 -17.90
N LEU A 14 28.30 8.29 -17.51
CA LEU A 14 27.84 7.63 -16.28
C LEU A 14 27.98 6.12 -16.47
N GLY A 15 29.05 5.56 -15.90
CA GLY A 15 29.25 4.13 -15.80
C GLY A 15 28.10 3.53 -14.95
N ILE A 16 27.18 2.86 -15.63
CA ILE A 16 26.23 1.96 -14.98
C ILE A 16 27.05 0.72 -14.59
N GLY A 17 27.55 0.72 -13.37
CA GLY A 17 28.11 -0.46 -12.73
C GLY A 17 26.96 -1.44 -12.47
N ALA A 18 26.71 -2.33 -13.42
CA ALA A 18 25.94 -3.54 -13.16
C ALA A 18 26.86 -4.48 -12.34
N CYS A 19 26.89 -4.30 -11.03
CA CYS A 19 27.32 -5.34 -10.10
C CYS A 19 26.12 -6.29 -9.91
N GLY A 20 26.07 -7.32 -10.75
CA GLY A 20 25.38 -8.55 -10.42
C GLY A 20 26.26 -9.29 -9.39
N GLY A 21 25.91 -9.13 -8.12
CA GLY A 21 26.38 -9.94 -7.01
C GLY A 21 25.15 -10.43 -6.30
N ASP A 22 25.04 -11.73 -6.10
CA ASP A 22 24.16 -12.32 -5.09
C ASP A 22 24.72 -11.89 -3.73
N ASP A 23 24.44 -10.65 -3.33
CA ASP A 23 24.72 -10.17 -1.99
C ASP A 23 23.48 -10.49 -1.15
N ASP A 24 23.62 -11.43 -0.22
CA ASP A 24 22.71 -11.67 0.92
C ASP A 24 22.67 -10.44 1.89
N SER A 25 22.80 -9.24 1.36
CA SER A 25 22.72 -8.01 2.14
C SER A 25 21.27 -7.59 2.29
N ALA A 26 20.89 -7.24 3.52
CA ALA A 26 19.56 -6.70 3.79
C ALA A 26 19.29 -5.48 2.87
N PRO A 27 18.03 -5.29 2.41
CA PRO A 27 17.68 -4.18 1.56
C PRO A 27 17.91 -2.84 2.28
N SER A 28 18.20 -1.80 1.52
CA SER A 28 18.23 -0.46 2.06
C SER A 28 16.81 0.00 2.46
N LYS A 29 16.70 0.99 3.33
CA LYS A 29 15.42 1.62 3.69
C LYS A 29 14.64 2.09 2.45
N GLN A 30 15.34 2.59 1.43
CA GLN A 30 14.72 3.09 0.19
C GLN A 30 14.17 1.97 -0.69
N GLU A 31 14.87 0.85 -0.78
CA GLU A 31 14.41 -0.34 -1.49
C GLU A 31 13.16 -0.90 -0.81
N PHE A 32 13.19 -1.10 0.50
CA PHE A 32 12.01 -1.51 1.26
C PHE A 32 10.82 -0.57 1.04
N ALA A 33 11.02 0.75 1.15
CA ALA A 33 9.96 1.73 0.94
C ALA A 33 9.34 1.63 -0.46
N LYS A 34 10.18 1.47 -1.49
CA LYS A 34 9.73 1.32 -2.89
C LYS A 34 8.92 0.04 -3.10
N ASP A 35 9.35 -1.07 -2.50
CA ASP A 35 8.63 -2.34 -2.63
C ASP A 35 7.31 -2.31 -1.87
N ALA A 36 7.29 -1.71 -0.67
CA ALA A 36 6.06 -1.47 0.07
C ALA A 36 5.09 -0.54 -0.70
N GLU A 37 5.57 0.57 -1.26
CA GLU A 37 4.75 1.47 -2.10
C GLU A 37 4.13 0.74 -3.29
N LYS A 38 4.88 -0.17 -3.90
CA LYS A 38 4.37 -0.96 -5.03
C LYS A 38 3.20 -1.84 -4.60
N ILE A 39 3.32 -2.54 -3.45
CA ILE A 39 2.25 -3.36 -2.90
C ILE A 39 0.99 -2.50 -2.67
N CYS A 40 1.12 -1.36 -1.98
CA CYS A 40 0.00 -0.47 -1.69
C CYS A 40 -0.66 0.09 -2.96
N GLN A 41 0.12 0.53 -3.95
CA GLN A 41 -0.41 1.03 -5.22
C GLN A 41 -1.10 -0.04 -6.06
N ASP A 42 -0.59 -1.26 -6.05
CA ASP A 42 -1.20 -2.35 -6.80
C ASP A 42 -2.52 -2.78 -6.14
N THR A 43 -2.59 -2.80 -4.81
CA THR A 43 -3.82 -3.03 -4.03
C THR A 43 -4.87 -1.94 -4.30
N GLU A 44 -4.48 -0.66 -4.32
CA GLU A 44 -5.39 0.45 -4.64
C GLU A 44 -6.00 0.29 -6.04
N LYS A 45 -5.18 -0.02 -7.05
CA LYS A 45 -5.67 -0.31 -8.42
C LYS A 45 -6.61 -1.50 -8.48
N GLU A 46 -6.39 -2.50 -7.63
CA GLU A 46 -7.27 -3.65 -7.54
C GLU A 46 -8.61 -3.27 -6.92
N PHE A 47 -8.60 -2.50 -5.84
CA PHE A 47 -9.82 -1.96 -5.23
C PHE A 47 -10.65 -1.13 -6.21
N GLU A 48 -10.01 -0.27 -7.00
CA GLU A 48 -10.70 0.48 -8.05
C GLU A 48 -11.41 -0.44 -9.06
N LYS A 49 -10.75 -1.52 -9.50
CA LYS A 49 -11.33 -2.48 -10.43
C LYS A 49 -12.49 -3.26 -9.80
N ILE A 50 -12.34 -3.69 -8.54
CA ILE A 50 -13.37 -4.42 -7.81
C ILE A 50 -14.63 -3.54 -7.67
N GLY A 51 -14.47 -2.25 -7.33
CA GLY A 51 -15.58 -1.32 -7.10
C GLY A 51 -16.36 -0.94 -8.36
N GLN A 52 -15.72 -0.98 -9.54
CA GLN A 52 -16.34 -0.50 -10.80
C GLN A 52 -17.49 -1.37 -11.35
N GLY A 53 -17.70 -2.58 -10.88
CA GLY A 53 -18.66 -3.53 -11.46
C GLY A 53 -19.91 -3.79 -10.63
N ALA A 54 -19.95 -3.37 -9.38
CA ALA A 54 -21.04 -3.73 -8.46
C ALA A 54 -22.25 -2.79 -8.65
N THR A 55 -23.31 -3.31 -9.24
CA THR A 55 -24.57 -2.57 -9.51
C THR A 55 -25.75 -3.08 -8.69
N SER A 56 -25.62 -4.22 -8.02
CA SER A 56 -26.62 -4.82 -7.16
C SER A 56 -26.06 -5.06 -5.74
N PRO A 57 -26.93 -5.22 -4.72
CA PRO A 57 -26.51 -5.54 -3.37
C PRO A 57 -25.65 -6.81 -3.28
N ASP A 58 -25.98 -7.84 -4.04
CA ASP A 58 -25.24 -9.11 -4.03
C ASP A 58 -23.83 -8.93 -4.64
N GLU A 59 -23.74 -8.20 -5.77
CA GLU A 59 -22.44 -7.86 -6.38
C GLU A 59 -21.58 -6.97 -5.47
N LEU A 60 -22.21 -6.07 -4.71
CA LEU A 60 -21.49 -5.23 -3.76
C LEU A 60 -20.96 -6.06 -2.57
N ALA A 61 -21.75 -7.02 -2.07
CA ALA A 61 -21.30 -7.94 -1.03
C ALA A 61 -20.09 -8.77 -1.50
N ASP A 62 -20.15 -9.30 -2.72
CA ASP A 62 -19.03 -10.03 -3.35
C ASP A 62 -17.80 -9.14 -3.58
N ALA A 63 -18.02 -7.87 -3.92
CA ALA A 63 -16.93 -6.91 -4.08
C ALA A 63 -16.23 -6.64 -2.74
N ILE A 64 -16.98 -6.50 -1.66
CA ILE A 64 -16.41 -6.32 -0.31
C ILE A 64 -15.56 -7.54 0.09
N ASP A 65 -16.01 -8.76 -0.18
CA ASP A 65 -15.20 -9.97 0.09
C ASP A 65 -13.88 -9.96 -0.67
N LYS A 66 -13.89 -9.55 -1.93
CA LYS A 66 -12.67 -9.44 -2.74
C LYS A 66 -11.74 -8.34 -2.22
N MET A 67 -12.29 -7.20 -1.78
CA MET A 67 -11.48 -6.13 -1.16
C MET A 67 -10.82 -6.62 0.13
N ILE A 68 -11.54 -7.34 0.99
CA ILE A 68 -10.98 -7.93 2.21
C ILE A 68 -9.83 -8.89 1.87
N ALA A 69 -10.04 -9.79 0.91
CA ALA A 69 -9.02 -10.74 0.50
C ALA A 69 -7.77 -10.03 -0.05
N SER A 70 -7.94 -9.07 -0.96
CA SER A 70 -6.82 -8.30 -1.53
C SER A 70 -6.06 -7.50 -0.48
N ALA A 71 -6.77 -6.90 0.51
CA ALA A 71 -6.11 -6.21 1.62
C ALA A 71 -5.31 -7.17 2.53
N GLN A 72 -5.84 -8.36 2.77
CA GLN A 72 -5.14 -9.39 3.57
C GLN A 72 -3.89 -9.90 2.84
N ASP A 73 -3.97 -10.10 1.52
CA ASP A 73 -2.82 -10.48 0.70
C ASP A 73 -1.75 -9.38 0.74
N ALA A 74 -2.13 -8.12 0.57
CA ALA A 74 -1.21 -6.99 0.69
C ALA A 74 -0.55 -6.91 2.07
N ALA A 75 -1.29 -7.16 3.16
CA ALA A 75 -0.74 -7.18 4.51
C ALA A 75 0.25 -8.33 4.72
N ASN A 76 0.01 -9.48 4.11
CA ASN A 76 0.94 -10.60 4.12
C ASN A 76 2.20 -10.26 3.30
N ASP A 77 2.05 -9.74 2.08
CA ASP A 77 3.15 -9.33 1.22
C ASP A 77 4.04 -8.29 1.92
N LEU A 78 3.44 -7.28 2.59
CA LEU A 78 4.19 -6.31 3.40
C LEU A 78 4.93 -6.97 4.57
N THR A 79 4.35 -8.01 5.17
CA THR A 79 4.97 -8.74 6.27
C THR A 79 6.12 -9.62 5.79
N ASP A 80 6.06 -10.11 4.56
CA ASP A 80 7.04 -11.02 3.96
C ASP A 80 8.20 -10.28 3.27
N LEU A 81 8.13 -8.96 3.08
CA LEU A 81 9.25 -8.17 2.56
C LEU A 81 10.48 -8.30 3.45
N ASP A 82 11.64 -8.48 2.84
CA ASP A 82 12.92 -8.41 3.54
C ASP A 82 13.10 -7.06 4.22
N ARG A 83 13.62 -7.07 5.44
CA ARG A 83 13.76 -5.88 6.28
C ARG A 83 15.13 -5.24 6.13
N PRO A 84 15.21 -3.90 6.13
CA PRO A 84 16.48 -3.19 6.30
C PRO A 84 17.15 -3.55 7.62
N ASP A 85 18.45 -3.31 7.72
CA ASP A 85 19.15 -3.45 8.99
C ASP A 85 18.89 -2.30 9.96
N GLY A 86 19.07 -2.57 11.26
CA GLY A 86 19.07 -1.58 12.34
C GLY A 86 17.73 -0.88 12.54
N ALA A 87 17.76 0.40 12.90
CA ALA A 87 16.56 1.18 13.24
C ALA A 87 15.54 1.27 12.11
N ALA A 88 15.98 1.21 10.85
CA ALA A 88 15.05 1.17 9.70
C ALA A 88 14.29 -0.15 9.65
N GLY A 89 14.93 -1.28 9.99
CA GLY A 89 14.28 -2.58 10.10
C GLY A 89 13.24 -2.63 11.22
N ASP A 90 13.56 -2.04 12.38
CA ASP A 90 12.60 -1.93 13.48
C ASP A 90 11.36 -1.11 13.06
N THR A 91 11.55 -0.02 12.30
CA THR A 91 10.46 0.80 11.78
C THR A 91 9.65 0.04 10.73
N ALA A 92 10.30 -0.71 9.83
CA ALA A 92 9.67 -1.53 8.81
C ALA A 92 8.82 -2.65 9.44
N THR A 93 9.31 -3.29 10.50
CA THR A 93 8.56 -4.30 11.24
C THR A 93 7.31 -3.69 11.89
N LYS A 94 7.44 -2.56 12.58
CA LYS A 94 6.30 -1.86 13.19
C LYS A 94 5.27 -1.42 12.16
N PHE A 95 5.72 -0.98 10.99
CA PHE A 95 4.84 -0.63 9.88
C PHE A 95 4.03 -1.84 9.41
N ALA A 96 4.69 -2.93 9.01
CA ALA A 96 4.03 -4.08 8.44
C ALA A 96 3.12 -4.81 9.44
N GLU A 97 3.59 -5.02 10.67
CA GLU A 97 2.78 -5.64 11.73
C GLU A 97 1.62 -4.73 12.16
N GLY A 98 1.87 -3.43 12.30
CA GLY A 98 0.84 -2.45 12.63
C GLY A 98 -0.25 -2.39 11.56
N PHE A 99 0.14 -2.35 10.27
CA PHE A 99 -0.80 -2.39 9.15
C PHE A 99 -1.67 -3.65 9.19
N LYS A 100 -1.06 -4.82 9.35
CA LYS A 100 -1.78 -6.11 9.43
C LYS A 100 -2.72 -6.17 10.64
N GLN A 101 -2.28 -5.65 11.78
CA GLN A 101 -3.12 -5.60 12.98
C GLN A 101 -4.32 -4.66 12.77
N GLU A 102 -4.12 -3.47 12.25
CA GLU A 102 -5.19 -2.52 11.98
C GLU A 102 -6.20 -3.01 10.97
N LEU A 103 -5.72 -3.65 9.90
CA LEU A 103 -6.58 -4.30 8.93
C LEU A 103 -7.50 -5.31 9.63
N ASN A 104 -6.95 -6.22 10.43
CA ASN A 104 -7.73 -7.29 11.05
C ASN A 104 -8.62 -6.81 12.20
N ASP A 105 -8.15 -5.86 13.01
CA ASP A 105 -8.86 -5.44 14.23
C ASP A 105 -9.91 -4.35 13.96
N LYS A 106 -9.73 -3.56 12.90
CA LYS A 106 -10.60 -2.41 12.62
C LYS A 106 -11.28 -2.49 11.26
N MET A 107 -10.51 -2.63 10.18
CA MET A 107 -11.03 -2.51 8.82
C MET A 107 -11.89 -3.71 8.42
N VAL A 108 -11.38 -4.93 8.58
CA VAL A 108 -12.14 -6.14 8.24
C VAL A 108 -13.47 -6.20 8.98
N PRO A 109 -13.56 -5.99 10.32
CA PRO A 109 -14.85 -5.96 11.01
C PRO A 109 -15.80 -4.86 10.52
N ALA A 110 -15.28 -3.70 10.12
CA ALA A 110 -16.13 -2.62 9.59
C ALA A 110 -16.66 -2.96 8.18
N LEU A 111 -15.83 -3.55 7.32
CA LEU A 111 -16.24 -4.05 6.00
C LEU A 111 -17.26 -5.19 6.11
N GLU A 112 -17.09 -6.10 7.05
CA GLU A 112 -18.07 -7.17 7.30
C GLU A 112 -19.44 -6.63 7.77
N LYS A 113 -19.45 -5.58 8.60
CA LYS A 113 -20.71 -4.89 8.95
C LYS A 113 -21.38 -4.27 7.73
N LEU A 114 -20.59 -3.59 6.88
CA LEU A 114 -21.09 -3.00 5.65
C LEU A 114 -21.66 -4.08 4.72
N LYS A 115 -20.93 -5.16 4.51
CA LYS A 115 -21.36 -6.30 3.71
C LYS A 115 -22.69 -6.87 4.21
N LYS A 116 -22.82 -7.11 5.52
CA LYS A 116 -24.04 -7.60 6.11
C LYS A 116 -25.21 -6.65 5.88
N ALA A 117 -25.04 -5.36 6.12
CA ALA A 117 -26.08 -4.36 5.92
C ALA A 117 -26.55 -4.28 4.46
N VAL A 118 -25.61 -4.41 3.51
CA VAL A 118 -25.89 -4.47 2.07
C VAL A 118 -26.69 -5.72 1.72
N ALA A 119 -26.27 -6.90 2.20
CA ALA A 119 -26.97 -8.17 1.98
C ALA A 119 -28.40 -8.16 2.57
N ASP A 120 -28.58 -7.57 3.73
CA ASP A 120 -29.87 -7.41 4.41
C ASP A 120 -30.74 -6.30 3.76
N LYS A 121 -30.20 -5.55 2.79
CA LYS A 121 -30.82 -4.38 2.14
C LYS A 121 -31.21 -3.29 3.14
N ASP A 122 -30.48 -3.19 4.22
CA ASP A 122 -30.65 -2.16 5.27
C ASP A 122 -29.80 -0.93 4.92
N ALA A 123 -30.43 0.02 4.22
CA ALA A 123 -29.74 1.23 3.78
C ALA A 123 -29.24 2.10 4.93
N GLN A 124 -29.93 2.08 6.08
CA GLN A 124 -29.48 2.85 7.24
C GLN A 124 -28.23 2.21 7.86
N ALA A 125 -28.26 0.90 8.12
CA ALA A 125 -27.11 0.19 8.65
C ALA A 125 -25.90 0.26 7.70
N ALA A 126 -26.13 0.21 6.38
CA ALA A 126 -25.07 0.38 5.38
C ALA A 126 -24.44 1.77 5.43
N GLN A 127 -25.25 2.83 5.59
CA GLN A 127 -24.75 4.20 5.72
C GLN A 127 -23.95 4.38 7.04
N GLU A 128 -24.43 3.79 8.13
CA GLU A 128 -23.73 3.83 9.42
C GLU A 128 -22.37 3.11 9.34
N ALA A 129 -22.33 1.92 8.74
CA ALA A 129 -21.09 1.17 8.52
C ALA A 129 -20.09 1.91 7.60
N ALA A 130 -20.58 2.54 6.52
CA ALA A 130 -19.74 3.37 5.65
C ALA A 130 -19.17 4.60 6.39
N ASN A 131 -19.96 5.23 7.25
CA ASN A 131 -19.48 6.35 8.08
C ASN A 131 -18.45 5.89 9.12
N ASP A 132 -18.58 4.68 9.65
CA ASP A 132 -17.60 4.11 10.57
C ASP A 132 -16.26 3.84 9.88
N LEU A 133 -16.30 3.32 8.63
CA LEU A 133 -15.10 3.17 7.80
C LEU A 133 -14.39 4.51 7.56
N GLN A 134 -15.15 5.58 7.27
CA GLN A 134 -14.58 6.91 7.07
C GLN A 134 -13.96 7.53 8.34
N LYS A 135 -14.35 7.05 9.52
CA LYS A 135 -13.79 7.49 10.80
C LYS A 135 -12.56 6.71 11.23
N LEU A 136 -12.17 5.68 10.48
CA LEU A 136 -10.90 5.00 10.73
C LEU A 136 -9.78 6.01 10.43
N GLU A 137 -9.35 6.67 11.51
CA GLU A 137 -8.34 7.73 11.44
C GLU A 137 -6.97 7.14 11.08
N SER A 138 -6.09 8.03 10.60
CA SER A 138 -4.70 7.69 10.36
C SER A 138 -4.08 7.00 11.58
N SER A 139 -3.44 5.92 11.33
CA SER A 139 -2.98 4.97 12.31
C SER A 139 -1.50 5.17 12.70
N ASP A 140 -1.04 4.42 13.68
CA ASP A 140 0.38 4.36 13.98
C ASP A 140 1.17 3.76 12.79
N SER A 141 0.57 2.86 12.00
CA SER A 141 1.20 2.32 10.80
C SER A 141 1.47 3.41 9.74
N ASP A 142 0.57 4.36 9.56
CA ASP A 142 0.77 5.53 8.69
C ASP A 142 1.99 6.37 9.07
N LYS A 143 2.22 6.54 10.38
CA LYS A 143 3.40 7.24 10.88
C LYS A 143 4.69 6.51 10.47
N PHE A 144 4.72 5.20 10.64
CA PHE A 144 5.87 4.39 10.25
C PHE A 144 6.06 4.35 8.74
N ALA A 145 4.95 4.29 7.95
CA ALA A 145 5.01 4.39 6.50
C ALA A 145 5.67 5.71 6.06
N ARG A 146 5.27 6.85 6.62
CA ARG A 146 5.89 8.16 6.34
C ARG A 146 7.36 8.20 6.75
N GLU A 147 7.70 7.64 7.92
CA GLU A 147 9.08 7.58 8.41
C GLU A 147 9.98 6.75 7.48
N LEU A 148 9.46 5.68 6.91
CA LEU A 148 10.15 4.85 5.91
C LEU A 148 10.25 5.54 4.55
N GLY A 149 9.31 6.42 4.22
CA GLY A 149 9.15 7.02 2.90
C GLY A 149 8.18 6.26 2.00
N ALA A 150 7.43 5.30 2.53
CA ALA A 150 6.40 4.53 1.83
C ALA A 150 5.07 5.30 1.80
N ASN A 151 5.06 6.45 1.13
CA ASN A 151 3.94 7.40 1.18
C ASN A 151 2.65 6.89 0.52
N ALA A 152 2.76 5.99 -0.46
CA ALA A 152 1.60 5.36 -1.09
C ALA A 152 0.82 4.43 -0.16
N CYS A 153 1.42 4.01 0.97
CA CYS A 153 0.76 3.18 1.97
C CYS A 153 0.01 4.01 3.05
N VAL A 154 0.13 5.34 3.01
CA VAL A 154 -0.53 6.21 3.99
C VAL A 154 -2.01 6.33 3.67
N GLY A 155 -2.88 5.96 4.62
CA GLY A 155 -4.33 5.99 4.43
C GLY A 155 -4.86 4.86 3.54
N SER A 156 -4.04 3.85 3.24
CA SER A 156 -4.41 2.69 2.40
C SER A 156 -5.02 1.54 3.23
N ALA A 157 -5.05 1.69 4.55
CA ALA A 157 -5.64 0.71 5.47
C ALA A 157 -7.10 1.00 5.73
#